data_a1f70f999ada9c5b4d0ea1a80f7c6024
#
_entry.id   a1f70f999ada9c5b4d0ea1a80f7c6024
#
_cell.length_a   1.000
_cell.length_b   1.000
_cell.length_c   1.000
_cell.angle_alpha   90.00
_cell.angle_beta   90.00
_cell.angle_gamma   90.00
#
_symmetry.space_group_name_H-M   'P 1'
#
loop_
_entity.id
_entity.type
_entity.pdbx_description
1 polymer ?
#
loop_
_entity_poly.entity_id
_entity_poly.type
_entity_poly.pdbx_seq_one_letter_code
_entity_poly.pdbx_strand_id
1 'polypeptide(L)'
;MPLSDTAKEILARYSHVSPRLFPAICEAQYNMYIKFVLDFAGIHRMVTVLNPLTRQPEQRMLCDVATSHTARKTFIGNLYKQVKDQALVSSLTGHSPQSRAFQRYRTINDSMKRELIGMLEE
;
A
#
# COMPACT_ATOMS: atom_id res chain seq x y z
N MET A 1 13.65 8.63 9.15
CA MET A 1 12.94 8.53 7.85
C MET A 1 12.38 9.90 7.51
N PRO A 2 12.66 10.44 6.33
CA PRO A 2 12.10 11.73 5.92
C PRO A 2 10.57 11.62 5.76
N LEU A 3 9.87 12.67 6.16
CA LEU A 3 8.40 12.79 6.03
C LEU A 3 8.08 13.84 4.98
N SER A 4 7.04 13.62 4.18
CA SER A 4 6.48 14.63 3.29
C SER A 4 5.86 15.78 4.10
N ASP A 5 5.74 16.96 3.50
CA ASP A 5 5.18 18.12 4.18
C ASP A 5 3.71 17.89 4.57
N THR A 6 2.92 17.24 3.71
CA THR A 6 1.57 16.78 4.04
C THR A 6 1.53 15.88 5.27
N ALA A 7 2.47 14.94 5.39
CA ALA A 7 2.55 14.07 6.58
C ALA A 7 2.90 14.88 7.84
N LYS A 8 3.80 15.85 7.76
CA LYS A 8 4.12 16.77 8.87
C LYS A 8 2.92 17.59 9.30
N GLU A 9 2.15 18.12 8.36
CA GLU A 9 0.92 18.88 8.65
C GLU A 9 -0.12 18.01 9.37
N ILE A 10 -0.33 16.77 8.91
CA ILE A 10 -1.23 15.81 9.57
C ILE A 10 -0.75 15.53 10.99
N LEU A 11 0.52 15.25 11.18
CA LEU A 11 1.10 14.97 12.50
C LEU A 11 0.96 16.17 13.46
N ALA A 12 1.16 17.38 12.96
CA ALA A 12 1.03 18.60 13.75
C ALA A 12 -0.38 18.77 14.34
N ARG A 13 -1.43 18.32 13.66
CA ARG A 13 -2.83 18.36 14.14
C ARG A 13 -3.06 17.48 15.37
N TYR A 14 -2.25 16.44 15.57
CA TYR A 14 -2.39 15.47 16.66
C TYR A 14 -1.37 15.65 17.79
N SER A 15 -0.41 16.58 17.65
CA SER A 15 0.70 16.76 18.60
C SER A 15 0.27 17.15 20.02
N HIS A 16 -0.96 17.64 20.22
CA HIS A 16 -1.47 18.14 21.49
C HIS A 16 -2.55 17.26 22.13
N VAL A 17 -2.91 16.13 21.50
CA VAL A 17 -4.12 15.37 21.88
C VAL A 17 -3.83 14.23 22.86
N SER A 18 -2.62 13.67 22.88
CA SER A 18 -2.27 12.51 23.71
C SER A 18 -0.76 12.34 23.80
N PRO A 19 -0.20 11.69 24.85
CA PRO A 19 1.18 11.23 24.87
C PRO A 19 1.48 10.22 23.73
N ARG A 20 0.45 9.63 23.13
CA ARG A 20 0.53 8.87 21.88
C ARG A 20 0.14 9.78 20.73
N LEU A 21 0.90 9.72 19.62
CA LEU A 21 0.67 10.56 18.44
C LEU A 21 -0.74 10.37 17.85
N PHE A 22 -1.27 9.15 17.90
CA PHE A 22 -2.62 8.81 17.43
C PHE A 22 -3.42 8.08 18.52
N PRO A 23 -4.77 8.16 18.49
CA PRO A 23 -5.62 7.36 19.35
C PRO A 23 -5.32 5.86 19.20
N ALA A 24 -5.35 5.13 20.30
CA ALA A 24 -5.21 3.67 20.25
C ALA A 24 -6.51 3.05 19.72
N ILE A 25 -6.45 2.49 18.52
CA ILE A 25 -7.55 1.75 17.88
C ILE A 25 -7.04 0.33 17.65
N CYS A 26 -7.84 -0.68 17.96
CA CYS A 26 -7.47 -2.06 17.66
C CYS A 26 -7.50 -2.32 16.14
N GLU A 27 -6.69 -3.27 15.66
CA GLU A 27 -6.54 -3.55 14.22
C GLU A 27 -7.89 -3.91 13.56
N ALA A 28 -8.72 -4.70 14.21
CA ALA A 28 -10.02 -5.09 13.69
C ALA A 28 -10.93 -3.87 13.44
N GLN A 29 -10.99 -2.97 14.41
CA GLN A 29 -11.78 -1.74 14.32
C GLN A 29 -11.22 -0.79 13.26
N TYR A 30 -9.90 -0.67 13.17
CA TYR A 30 -9.24 0.14 12.15
C TYR A 30 -9.56 -0.37 10.73
N ASN A 31 -9.47 -1.68 10.51
CA ASN A 31 -9.80 -2.28 9.22
C ASN A 31 -11.29 -2.15 8.86
N MET A 32 -12.18 -2.19 9.85
CA MET A 32 -13.60 -1.92 9.66
C MET A 32 -13.83 -0.47 9.19
N TYR A 33 -13.18 0.50 9.82
CA TYR A 33 -13.30 1.91 9.41
C TYR A 33 -12.72 2.17 8.02
N ILE A 34 -11.62 1.53 7.64
CA ILE A 34 -11.08 1.65 6.27
C ILE A 34 -12.14 1.23 5.24
N LYS A 35 -12.81 0.10 5.45
CA LYS A 35 -13.86 -0.39 4.55
C LYS A 35 -15.02 0.60 4.45
N PHE A 36 -15.50 1.07 5.60
CA PHE A 36 -16.57 2.06 5.67
C PHE A 36 -16.21 3.36 4.92
N VAL A 37 -15.00 3.88 5.13
CA VAL A 37 -14.54 5.11 4.46
C VAL A 37 -14.45 4.91 2.94
N LEU A 38 -13.94 3.77 2.47
CA LEU A 38 -13.86 3.48 1.04
C LEU A 38 -15.25 3.32 0.41
N ASP A 39 -16.18 2.67 1.09
CA ASP A 39 -17.57 2.52 0.66
C ASP A 39 -18.26 3.89 0.59
N PHE A 40 -18.15 4.70 1.65
CA PHE A 40 -18.69 6.06 1.70
C PHE A 40 -18.11 6.98 0.61
N ALA A 41 -16.83 6.81 0.28
CA ALA A 41 -16.17 7.54 -0.81
C ALA A 41 -16.54 7.02 -2.22
N GLY A 42 -17.40 6.01 -2.34
CA GLY A 42 -17.82 5.43 -3.62
C GLY A 42 -16.73 4.63 -4.33
N ILE A 43 -15.72 4.12 -3.60
CA ILE A 43 -14.61 3.36 -4.19
C ILE A 43 -14.98 1.88 -4.26
N HIS A 44 -15.83 1.52 -5.21
CA HIS A 44 -16.42 0.19 -5.39
C HIS A 44 -15.75 -0.65 -6.49
N ARG A 45 -14.56 -0.29 -6.94
CA ARG A 45 -13.87 -1.06 -7.99
C ARG A 45 -13.68 -2.52 -7.60
N MET A 46 -13.86 -3.42 -8.57
CA MET A 46 -13.63 -4.86 -8.40
C MET A 46 -12.12 -5.15 -8.37
N VAL A 47 -11.72 -6.02 -7.47
CA VAL A 47 -10.34 -6.51 -7.34
C VAL A 47 -10.34 -8.03 -7.25
N THR A 48 -9.32 -8.66 -7.83
CA THR A 48 -9.13 -10.11 -7.72
C THR A 48 -8.39 -10.42 -6.41
N VAL A 49 -9.00 -11.23 -5.59
CA VAL A 49 -8.41 -11.73 -4.34
C VAL A 49 -8.42 -13.26 -4.34
N LEU A 50 -7.48 -13.87 -3.62
CA LEU A 50 -7.52 -15.32 -3.39
C LEU A 50 -8.45 -15.63 -2.22
N ASN A 51 -9.43 -16.47 -2.43
CA ASN A 51 -10.26 -16.99 -1.35
C ASN A 51 -9.39 -17.78 -0.37
N PRO A 52 -9.39 -17.46 0.92
CA PRO A 52 -8.49 -18.10 1.88
C PRO A 52 -8.77 -19.60 2.10
N LEU A 53 -9.99 -20.06 1.82
CA LEU A 53 -10.40 -21.44 2.00
C LEU A 53 -10.13 -22.28 0.74
N THR A 54 -10.57 -21.80 -0.42
CA THR A 54 -10.51 -22.56 -1.67
C THR A 54 -9.21 -22.33 -2.46
N ARG A 55 -8.45 -21.29 -2.13
CA ARG A 55 -7.26 -20.84 -2.88
C ARG A 55 -7.56 -20.45 -4.34
N GLN A 56 -8.83 -20.28 -4.69
CA GLN A 56 -9.24 -19.84 -6.01
C GLN A 56 -9.35 -18.32 -6.08
N PRO A 57 -9.05 -17.70 -7.24
CA PRO A 57 -9.27 -16.28 -7.45
C PRO A 57 -10.77 -15.96 -7.47
N GLU A 58 -11.18 -14.94 -6.74
CA GLU A 58 -12.54 -14.42 -6.76
C GLU A 58 -12.54 -12.90 -6.93
N GLN A 59 -13.62 -12.37 -7.50
CA GLN A 59 -13.81 -10.93 -7.65
C GLN A 59 -14.57 -10.39 -6.44
N ARG A 60 -14.00 -9.38 -5.77
CA ARG A 60 -14.60 -8.72 -4.61
C ARG A 60 -14.47 -7.20 -4.76
N MET A 61 -15.39 -6.45 -4.16
CA MET A 61 -15.24 -4.99 -4.08
C MET A 61 -14.04 -4.61 -3.22
N LEU A 62 -13.31 -3.57 -3.61
CA LEU A 62 -12.15 -3.11 -2.83
C LEU A 62 -12.54 -2.71 -1.41
N CYS A 63 -13.68 -2.03 -1.23
CA CYS A 63 -14.20 -1.65 0.09
C CYS A 63 -14.45 -2.85 1.01
N ASP A 64 -14.81 -4.03 0.47
CA ASP A 64 -15.04 -5.23 1.29
C ASP A 64 -13.75 -5.90 1.78
N VAL A 65 -12.66 -5.78 1.02
CA VAL A 65 -11.42 -6.52 1.26
C VAL A 65 -10.25 -5.66 1.70
N ALA A 66 -10.41 -4.34 1.69
CA ALA A 66 -9.35 -3.41 2.09
C ALA A 66 -8.99 -3.56 3.57
N THR A 67 -7.69 -3.43 3.83
CA THR A 67 -7.10 -3.47 5.18
C THR A 67 -5.97 -2.43 5.27
N SER A 68 -5.37 -2.27 6.45
CA SER A 68 -4.17 -1.44 6.65
C SER A 68 -3.04 -1.82 5.69
N HIS A 69 -2.90 -3.10 5.34
CA HIS A 69 -1.93 -3.57 4.37
C HIS A 69 -2.20 -3.10 2.93
N THR A 70 -3.45 -2.77 2.60
CA THR A 70 -3.80 -2.23 1.28
C THR A 70 -3.12 -0.88 1.04
N ALA A 71 -3.11 0.01 2.04
CA ALA A 71 -2.42 1.30 1.95
C ALA A 71 -0.91 1.12 1.73
N ARG A 72 -0.28 0.22 2.50
CA ARG A 72 1.14 -0.11 2.36
C ARG A 72 1.46 -0.67 0.98
N LYS A 73 0.65 -1.59 0.48
CA LYS A 73 0.80 -2.17 -0.86
C LYS A 73 0.68 -1.11 -1.95
N THR A 74 -0.29 -0.21 -1.85
CA THR A 74 -0.50 0.88 -2.80
C THR A 74 0.68 1.84 -2.81
N PHE A 75 1.19 2.23 -1.63
CA PHE A 75 2.36 3.09 -1.49
C PHE A 75 3.59 2.48 -2.19
N ILE A 76 3.90 1.22 -1.88
CA ILE A 76 5.04 0.51 -2.50
C ILE A 76 4.86 0.41 -4.01
N GLY A 77 3.66 0.00 -4.48
CA GLY A 77 3.38 -0.14 -5.90
C GLY A 77 3.48 1.18 -6.67
N ASN A 78 3.08 2.30 -6.08
CA ASN A 78 3.23 3.62 -6.69
C ASN A 78 4.68 4.09 -6.72
N LEU A 79 5.46 3.82 -5.66
CA LEU A 79 6.89 4.12 -5.65
C LEU A 79 7.64 3.33 -6.72
N TYR A 80 7.33 2.05 -6.91
CA TYR A 80 7.98 1.24 -7.94
C TYR A 80 7.70 1.71 -9.38
N LYS A 81 6.59 2.39 -9.61
CA LYS A 81 6.33 2.99 -10.93
C LYS A 81 7.24 4.18 -11.23
N GLN A 82 7.70 4.87 -10.18
CA GLN A 82 8.49 6.09 -10.28
C GLN A 82 9.99 5.84 -10.05
N VAL A 83 10.30 4.93 -9.13
CA VAL A 83 11.68 4.63 -8.70
C VAL A 83 11.92 3.15 -8.88
N LYS A 84 12.85 2.81 -9.80
CA LYS A 84 13.20 1.41 -10.10
C LYS A 84 14.17 0.79 -9.09
N ASP A 85 14.77 1.60 -8.21
CA ASP A 85 15.70 1.14 -7.18
C ASP A 85 14.97 0.46 -6.02
N GLN A 86 15.12 -0.85 -5.96
CA GLN A 86 14.53 -1.69 -4.92
C GLN A 86 15.07 -1.38 -3.53
N ALA A 87 16.35 -1.05 -3.39
CA ALA A 87 16.97 -0.76 -2.11
C ALA A 87 16.41 0.54 -1.53
N LEU A 88 16.24 1.57 -2.36
CA LEU A 88 15.67 2.84 -1.96
C LEU A 88 14.20 2.69 -1.51
N VAL A 89 13.37 1.98 -2.29
CA VAL A 89 11.97 1.74 -1.92
C VAL A 89 11.86 0.93 -0.63
N SER A 90 12.69 -0.10 -0.45
CA SER A 90 12.69 -0.90 0.77
C SER A 90 13.09 -0.11 2.01
N SER A 91 14.07 0.80 1.89
CA SER A 91 14.50 1.66 3.00
C SER A 91 13.38 2.59 3.50
N LEU A 92 12.54 3.10 2.59
CA LEU A 92 11.38 3.94 2.93
C LEU A 92 10.22 3.15 3.53
N THR A 93 10.13 1.85 3.25
CA THR A 93 9.02 1.01 3.72
C THR A 93 9.35 0.19 4.95
N GLY A 94 10.62 0.23 5.41
CA GLY A 94 11.10 -0.54 6.56
C GLY A 94 11.16 -2.05 6.30
N HIS A 95 11.27 -2.47 5.03
CA HIS A 95 11.46 -3.87 4.66
C HIS A 95 12.92 -4.17 4.35
N SER A 96 13.35 -5.40 4.62
CA SER A 96 14.58 -5.90 4.01
C SER A 96 14.37 -6.07 2.50
N PRO A 97 15.29 -5.61 1.64
CA PRO A 97 15.17 -5.74 0.17
C PRO A 97 14.96 -7.17 -0.31
N GLN A 98 15.48 -8.14 0.43
CA GLN A 98 15.40 -9.57 0.11
C GLN A 98 14.21 -10.29 0.79
N SER A 99 13.40 -9.58 1.58
CA SER A 99 12.29 -10.21 2.29
C SER A 99 11.22 -10.71 1.31
N ARG A 100 10.75 -11.96 1.53
CA ARG A 100 9.63 -12.52 0.75
C ARG A 100 8.36 -11.66 0.84
N ALA A 101 8.14 -10.99 1.98
CA ALA A 101 7.04 -10.08 2.16
C ALA A 101 7.15 -8.87 1.23
N PHE A 102 8.34 -8.28 1.09
CA PHE A 102 8.59 -7.16 0.20
C PHE A 102 8.42 -7.54 -1.26
N GLN A 103 8.91 -8.71 -1.67
CA GLN A 103 8.79 -9.19 -3.05
C GLN A 103 7.34 -9.42 -3.48
N ARG A 104 6.42 -9.76 -2.56
CA ARG A 104 4.98 -9.87 -2.86
C ARG A 104 4.34 -8.52 -3.25
N TYR A 105 4.91 -7.42 -2.84
CA TYR A 105 4.43 -6.08 -3.21
C TYR A 105 4.95 -5.62 -4.57
N ARG A 106 5.97 -6.29 -5.10
CA ARG A 106 6.57 -6.00 -6.39
C ARG A 106 5.72 -6.62 -7.49
N THR A 107 4.84 -5.83 -8.09
CA THR A 107 4.15 -6.25 -9.31
C THR A 107 4.97 -5.79 -10.51
N ILE A 108 5.72 -6.69 -11.10
CA ILE A 108 6.39 -6.47 -12.40
C ILE A 108 5.31 -6.65 -13.46
N ASN A 109 4.93 -5.57 -14.12
CA ASN A 109 3.98 -5.63 -15.23
C ASN A 109 4.74 -5.61 -16.58
N ASP A 110 4.05 -6.01 -17.64
CA ASP A 110 4.68 -6.09 -18.97
C ASP A 110 5.05 -4.72 -19.56
N SER A 111 4.41 -3.63 -19.10
CA SER A 111 4.82 -2.28 -19.51
C SER A 111 6.20 -1.91 -18.98
N MET A 112 6.53 -2.28 -17.75
CA MET A 112 7.88 -2.07 -17.18
C MET A 112 8.94 -2.87 -17.91
N LYS A 113 8.61 -4.10 -18.37
CA LYS A 113 9.54 -4.92 -19.16
C LYS A 113 9.80 -4.30 -20.52
N ARG A 114 8.74 -3.83 -21.22
CA ARG A 114 8.87 -3.17 -22.51
C ARG A 114 9.68 -1.87 -22.44
N GLU A 115 9.46 -1.08 -21.39
CA GLU A 115 10.23 0.14 -21.15
C GLU A 115 11.73 -0.15 -20.96
N LEU A 116 12.08 -1.22 -20.21
CA LEU A 116 13.47 -1.65 -20.04
C LEU A 116 14.10 -2.14 -21.34
N ILE A 117 13.35 -2.85 -22.19
CA ILE A 117 13.83 -3.28 -23.50
C ILE A 117 14.06 -2.06 -24.41
N GLY A 118 13.14 -1.09 -24.42
CA GLY A 118 13.29 0.13 -25.21
C GLY A 118 14.55 0.94 -24.88
N MET A 119 14.99 0.92 -23.59
CA MET A 119 16.23 1.58 -23.17
C MET A 119 17.51 0.88 -23.69
N LEU A 120 17.43 -0.34 -24.19
CA LEU A 120 18.56 -1.07 -24.75
C LEU A 120 18.69 -0.83 -26.27
N GLU A 121 17.67 -0.25 -26.89
CA GLU A 121 17.63 0.02 -28.35
C GLU A 121 18.00 1.47 -28.68
N GLU A 122 18.28 2.32 -27.67
CA GLU A 122 18.86 3.66 -27.80
C GLU A 122 20.39 3.60 -27.69
#